data_20b1f37a4f99776f9bd9b83217f78ecf
#
_entry.id   20b1f37a4f99776f9bd9b83217f78ecf
#
_cell.length_a   1.000
_cell.length_b   1.000
_cell.length_c   1.000
_cell.angle_alpha   90.00
_cell.angle_beta   90.00
_cell.angle_gamma   90.00
#
_symmetry.space_group_name_H-M   'P 1'
#
loop_
_entity.id
_entity.type
_entity.pdbx_description
1 polymer ?
#
loop_
_entity_poly.entity_id
_entity_poly.type
_entity_poly.pdbx_seq_one_letter_code
_entity_poly.pdbx_strand_id
1 'polypeptide(L)'
;VWSGITTYQRTLQQAELRLKNQARLTAVLMHKELERKASFLSIAARDSAVLEATRKGSQMVETNQLHTLPIDRVETLFQQKRLVPFTSMLPSQLEKLPSLDGFPDLLLTERNGLNLLSSAPPNDAVQRDEAWWETARTRGEWVGSPQLDVSNNRVMIEMAQPVIDPE
;
A
#
# COMPACT_ATOMS: atom_id res chain seq x y z
N VAL A 1 -2.83 -39.33 44.14
CA VAL A 1 -3.33 -39.28 42.75
C VAL A 1 -3.93 -37.89 42.42
N TRP A 2 -4.50 -37.15 43.40
CA TRP A 2 -5.14 -35.82 43.17
C TRP A 2 -4.17 -34.66 42.91
N SER A 3 -2.93 -34.71 43.38
CA SER A 3 -1.94 -33.63 43.18
C SER A 3 -1.51 -33.45 41.73
N GLY A 4 -1.50 -34.51 40.93
CA GLY A 4 -1.08 -34.44 39.52
C GLY A 4 -2.08 -33.68 38.61
N ILE A 5 -3.37 -33.85 38.85
CA ILE A 5 -4.44 -33.20 38.05
C ILE A 5 -4.46 -31.69 38.28
N THR A 6 -4.32 -31.26 39.53
CA THR A 6 -4.28 -29.83 39.88
C THR A 6 -3.05 -29.12 39.32
N THR A 7 -1.89 -29.79 39.31
CA THR A 7 -0.67 -29.25 38.72
C THR A 7 -0.80 -29.12 37.20
N TYR A 8 -1.35 -30.10 36.53
CA TYR A 8 -1.60 -30.05 35.08
C TYR A 8 -2.54 -28.91 34.68
N GLN A 9 -3.68 -28.75 35.40
CA GLN A 9 -4.62 -27.69 35.16
C GLN A 9 -3.99 -26.30 35.36
N ARG A 10 -3.19 -26.11 36.42
CA ARG A 10 -2.45 -24.87 36.65
C ARG A 10 -1.47 -24.55 35.52
N THR A 11 -0.74 -25.55 35.04
CA THR A 11 0.21 -25.40 33.93
C THR A 11 -0.50 -24.99 32.64
N LEU A 12 -1.65 -25.62 32.32
CA LEU A 12 -2.48 -25.24 31.18
C LEU A 12 -2.98 -23.78 31.27
N GLN A 13 -3.51 -23.39 32.42
CA GLN A 13 -3.99 -22.01 32.64
C GLN A 13 -2.85 -20.99 32.50
N GLN A 14 -1.65 -21.31 33.03
CA GLN A 14 -0.50 -20.43 32.86
C GLN A 14 -0.03 -20.35 31.41
N ALA A 15 -0.04 -21.47 30.67
CA ALA A 15 0.32 -21.46 29.24
C ALA A 15 -0.69 -20.65 28.43
N GLU A 16 -1.99 -20.80 28.68
CA GLU A 16 -3.05 -20.03 28.04
C GLU A 16 -2.90 -18.52 28.31
N LEU A 17 -2.66 -18.14 29.57
CA LEU A 17 -2.47 -16.74 29.94
C LEU A 17 -1.21 -16.14 29.26
N ARG A 18 -0.12 -16.89 29.19
CA ARG A 18 1.10 -16.47 28.47
C ARG A 18 0.83 -16.26 26.99
N LEU A 19 0.13 -17.19 26.33
CA LEU A 19 -0.24 -17.08 24.91
C LEU A 19 -1.14 -15.88 24.66
N LYS A 20 -2.16 -15.67 25.50
CA LYS A 20 -3.04 -14.48 25.41
C LYS A 20 -2.24 -13.17 25.54
N ASN A 21 -1.35 -13.10 26.52
CA ASN A 21 -0.53 -11.91 26.74
C ASN A 21 0.43 -11.68 25.57
N GLN A 22 1.02 -12.73 25.03
CA GLN A 22 1.91 -12.65 23.86
C GLN A 22 1.15 -12.19 22.61
N ALA A 23 -0.02 -12.77 22.34
CA ALA A 23 -0.87 -12.36 21.22
C ALA A 23 -1.31 -10.90 21.34
N ARG A 24 -1.70 -10.46 22.55
CA ARG A 24 -2.07 -9.05 22.81
C ARG A 24 -0.89 -8.10 22.59
N LEU A 25 0.29 -8.44 23.07
CA LEU A 25 1.49 -7.63 22.88
C LEU A 25 1.84 -7.53 21.40
N THR A 26 1.82 -8.65 20.68
CA THR A 26 2.08 -8.68 19.23
C THR A 26 1.05 -7.81 18.49
N ALA A 27 -0.24 -7.91 18.81
CA ALA A 27 -1.26 -7.08 18.19
C ALA A 27 -1.03 -5.58 18.41
N VAL A 28 -0.62 -5.18 19.64
CA VAL A 28 -0.28 -3.77 19.94
C VAL A 28 0.93 -3.30 19.14
N LEU A 29 1.96 -4.13 19.02
CA LEU A 29 3.16 -3.79 18.24
C LEU A 29 2.84 -3.66 16.74
N MET A 30 2.05 -4.58 16.20
CA MET A 30 1.59 -4.50 14.81
C MET A 30 0.76 -3.24 14.56
N HIS A 31 -0.16 -2.92 15.46
CA HIS A 31 -0.98 -1.72 15.33
C HIS A 31 -0.12 -0.45 15.30
N LYS A 32 0.84 -0.31 16.21
CA LYS A 32 1.78 0.82 16.23
C LYS A 32 2.61 0.91 14.96
N GLU A 33 3.04 -0.23 14.41
CA GLU A 33 3.78 -0.25 13.16
C GLU A 33 2.93 0.20 11.98
N LEU A 34 1.66 -0.22 11.91
CA LEU A 34 0.71 0.24 10.89
C LEU A 34 0.44 1.74 11.02
N GLU A 35 0.22 2.27 12.24
CA GLU A 35 0.07 3.72 12.47
C GLU A 35 1.30 4.51 12.02
N ARG A 36 2.50 3.99 12.31
CA ARG A 36 3.77 4.62 11.87
C ARG A 36 3.85 4.68 10.35
N LYS A 37 3.50 3.58 9.67
CA LYS A 37 3.50 3.50 8.22
C LYS A 37 2.44 4.40 7.58
N ALA A 38 1.24 4.46 8.14
CA ALA A 38 0.19 5.38 7.69
C ALA A 38 0.62 6.84 7.82
N SER A 39 1.25 7.19 8.94
CA SER A 39 1.80 8.54 9.15
C SER A 39 2.86 8.88 8.12
N PHE A 40 3.75 7.93 7.81
CA PHE A 40 4.76 8.10 6.77
C PHE A 40 4.13 8.35 5.39
N LEU A 41 3.14 7.53 4.97
CA LEU A 41 2.42 7.74 3.71
C LEU A 41 1.73 9.11 3.68
N SER A 42 1.14 9.54 4.79
CA SER A 42 0.50 10.86 4.90
C SER A 42 1.50 12.01 4.75
N ILE A 43 2.72 11.86 5.22
CA ILE A 43 3.80 12.85 5.02
C ILE A 43 4.25 12.83 3.56
N ALA A 44 4.50 11.65 3.00
CA ALA A 44 4.91 11.51 1.60
C ALA A 44 3.86 12.06 0.62
N ALA A 45 2.57 11.88 0.91
CA ALA A 45 1.48 12.39 0.10
C ALA A 45 1.41 13.94 0.04
N ARG A 46 2.10 14.63 0.95
CA ARG A 46 2.19 16.11 1.00
C ARG A 46 3.54 16.64 0.48
N ASP A 47 4.42 15.76 0.07
CA ASP A 47 5.71 16.16 -0.49
C ASP A 47 5.51 16.90 -1.82
N SER A 48 6.21 18.01 -1.99
CA SER A 48 6.07 18.86 -3.18
C SER A 48 6.41 18.12 -4.48
N ALA A 49 7.36 17.20 -4.45
CA ALA A 49 7.73 16.40 -5.61
C ALA A 49 6.64 15.39 -5.98
N VAL A 50 5.93 14.82 -4.98
CA VAL A 50 4.78 13.95 -5.20
C VAL A 50 3.62 14.74 -5.80
N LEU A 51 3.32 15.92 -5.24
CA LEU A 51 2.30 16.83 -5.78
C LEU A 51 2.61 17.22 -7.23
N GLU A 52 3.84 17.61 -7.52
CA GLU A 52 4.25 17.96 -8.88
C GLU A 52 4.14 16.77 -9.85
N ALA A 53 4.54 15.58 -9.41
CA ALA A 53 4.42 14.35 -10.21
C ALA A 53 2.95 14.04 -10.54
N THR A 54 2.05 14.14 -9.54
CA THR A 54 0.61 13.93 -9.76
C THR A 54 -0.01 14.95 -10.68
N ARG A 55 0.34 16.24 -10.56
CA ARG A 55 -0.13 17.30 -11.48
C ARG A 55 0.30 17.04 -12.92
N LYS A 56 1.58 16.78 -13.14
CA LYS A 56 2.13 16.44 -14.47
C LYS A 56 1.49 15.19 -15.05
N GLY A 57 1.33 14.15 -14.22
CA GLY A 57 0.70 12.90 -14.62
C GLY A 57 -0.76 13.11 -15.02
N SER A 58 -1.55 13.81 -14.21
CA SER A 58 -2.94 14.13 -14.53
C SER A 58 -3.07 14.95 -15.83
N GLN A 59 -2.21 15.94 -16.01
CA GLN A 59 -2.18 16.73 -17.25
C GLN A 59 -1.88 15.85 -18.48
N MET A 60 -0.94 14.92 -18.36
CA MET A 60 -0.61 13.99 -19.44
C MET A 60 -1.78 13.05 -19.74
N VAL A 61 -2.43 12.49 -18.73
CA VAL A 61 -3.61 11.62 -18.87
C VAL A 61 -4.74 12.35 -19.58
N GLU A 62 -4.97 13.61 -19.24
CA GLU A 62 -6.00 14.45 -19.89
C GLU A 62 -5.61 14.82 -21.34
N THR A 63 -4.40 15.28 -21.56
CA THR A 63 -3.91 15.68 -22.89
C THR A 63 -3.99 14.52 -23.88
N ASN A 64 -3.69 13.29 -23.43
CA ASN A 64 -3.78 12.09 -24.25
C ASN A 64 -5.13 11.36 -24.15
N GLN A 65 -6.10 11.95 -23.45
CA GLN A 65 -7.44 11.39 -23.26
C GLN A 65 -7.48 9.96 -22.70
N LEU A 66 -6.46 9.55 -21.95
CA LEU A 66 -6.33 8.19 -21.44
C LEU A 66 -7.45 7.84 -20.43
N HIS A 67 -7.95 8.83 -19.70
CA HIS A 67 -9.05 8.68 -18.75
C HIS A 67 -10.38 8.30 -19.42
N THR A 68 -10.55 8.56 -20.73
CA THR A 68 -11.75 8.23 -21.49
C THR A 68 -11.72 6.84 -22.08
N LEU A 69 -10.54 6.21 -22.12
CA LEU A 69 -10.38 4.88 -22.69
C LEU A 69 -10.84 3.80 -21.71
N PRO A 70 -11.39 2.69 -22.21
CA PRO A 70 -11.59 1.48 -21.42
C PRO A 70 -10.27 0.98 -20.81
N ILE A 71 -10.35 0.37 -19.62
CA ILE A 71 -9.16 -0.10 -18.88
C ILE A 71 -8.33 -1.07 -19.72
N ASP A 72 -8.95 -2.06 -20.33
CA ASP A 72 -8.32 -3.06 -21.19
C ASP A 72 -7.52 -2.43 -22.35
N ARG A 73 -8.00 -1.30 -22.86
CA ARG A 73 -7.30 -0.55 -23.90
C ARG A 73 -6.05 0.15 -23.36
N VAL A 74 -6.16 0.75 -22.19
CA VAL A 74 -5.01 1.39 -21.51
C VAL A 74 -3.96 0.35 -21.17
N GLU A 75 -4.37 -0.80 -20.63
CA GLU A 75 -3.50 -1.94 -20.32
C GLU A 75 -2.77 -2.46 -21.58
N THR A 76 -3.49 -2.58 -22.69
CA THR A 76 -2.88 -2.98 -23.97
C THR A 76 -1.79 -1.99 -24.40
N LEU A 77 -2.04 -0.68 -24.29
CA LEU A 77 -1.05 0.34 -24.62
C LEU A 77 0.17 0.29 -23.69
N PHE A 78 -0.05 0.02 -22.42
CA PHE A 78 1.01 -0.16 -21.45
C PHE A 78 1.89 -1.37 -21.78
N GLN A 79 1.28 -2.54 -22.01
CA GLN A 79 1.99 -3.77 -22.37
C GLN A 79 2.78 -3.62 -23.67
N GLN A 80 2.27 -2.85 -24.63
CA GLN A 80 2.97 -2.53 -25.88
C GLN A 80 4.09 -1.49 -25.70
N LYS A 81 4.42 -1.08 -24.47
CA LYS A 81 5.38 -0.01 -24.16
C LYS A 81 5.10 1.32 -24.86
N ARG A 82 3.85 1.56 -25.24
CA ARG A 82 3.42 2.83 -25.84
C ARG A 82 3.03 3.87 -24.80
N LEU A 83 2.72 3.43 -23.58
CA LEU A 83 2.67 4.27 -22.41
C LEU A 83 4.02 4.11 -21.71
N VAL A 84 4.86 5.11 -21.82
CA VAL A 84 6.12 5.14 -21.04
C VAL A 84 5.69 5.36 -19.59
N PRO A 85 5.87 4.38 -18.67
CA PRO A 85 5.65 4.65 -17.28
C PRO A 85 6.55 5.80 -16.85
N PHE A 86 6.01 6.73 -16.09
CA PHE A 86 6.78 7.86 -15.51
C PHE A 86 7.86 7.42 -14.52
N THR A 87 8.11 6.12 -14.39
CA THR A 87 9.09 5.51 -13.49
C THR A 87 10.49 6.09 -13.59
N SER A 88 10.83 6.76 -14.68
CA SER A 88 12.10 7.49 -14.78
C SER A 88 12.12 8.83 -14.04
N MET A 89 11.01 9.24 -13.44
CA MET A 89 10.85 10.53 -12.76
C MET A 89 10.56 10.41 -11.27
N LEU A 90 10.71 9.21 -10.68
CA LEU A 90 10.69 9.09 -9.21
C LEU A 90 11.76 10.04 -8.66
N PRO A 91 11.40 11.04 -7.89
CA PRO A 91 12.40 11.81 -7.14
C PRO A 91 13.27 10.81 -6.40
N SER A 92 14.58 10.96 -6.49
CA SER A 92 15.57 10.02 -5.89
C SER A 92 15.34 9.78 -4.39
N GLN A 93 14.54 10.60 -3.75
CA GLN A 93 14.05 10.48 -2.39
C GLN A 93 12.97 9.40 -2.26
N LEU A 94 12.05 9.27 -3.24
CA LEU A 94 10.99 8.26 -3.20
C LEU A 94 11.52 6.86 -3.56
N GLU A 95 12.56 6.75 -4.39
CA GLU A 95 13.22 5.48 -4.69
C GLU A 95 13.81 4.79 -3.45
N LYS A 96 14.15 5.58 -2.43
CA LYS A 96 14.72 5.08 -1.18
C LYS A 96 13.66 4.73 -0.12
N LEU A 97 12.42 5.16 -0.31
CA LEU A 97 11.35 4.99 0.67
C LEU A 97 11.05 3.51 1.00
N PRO A 98 10.92 2.59 0.03
CA PRO A 98 10.64 1.19 0.32
C PRO A 98 11.70 0.55 1.21
N SER A 99 12.98 0.88 0.99
CA SER A 99 14.09 0.31 1.74
C SER A 99 14.25 0.92 3.14
N LEU A 100 13.87 2.19 3.31
CA LEU A 100 14.02 2.89 4.59
C LEU A 100 12.93 2.51 5.59
N ASP A 101 11.72 2.21 5.11
CA ASP A 101 10.57 2.06 6.00
C ASP A 101 9.91 0.68 5.92
N GLY A 102 10.55 -0.28 5.23
CA GLY A 102 10.07 -1.66 5.11
C GLY A 102 8.79 -1.77 4.28
N PHE A 103 8.57 -0.84 3.33
CA PHE A 103 7.60 -1.05 2.27
C PHE A 103 8.26 -1.87 1.16
N PRO A 104 7.73 -3.04 0.79
CA PRO A 104 8.26 -3.81 -0.33
C PRO A 104 8.01 -3.08 -1.65
N ASP A 105 6.85 -2.43 -1.79
CA ASP A 105 6.43 -1.71 -2.98
C ASP A 105 5.75 -0.39 -2.63
N LEU A 106 5.96 0.61 -3.48
CA LEU A 106 5.28 1.89 -3.48
C LEU A 106 4.73 2.18 -4.86
N LEU A 107 3.49 2.63 -4.90
CA LEU A 107 2.77 2.98 -6.10
C LEU A 107 2.16 4.37 -5.96
N LEU A 108 2.30 5.20 -6.97
CA LEU A 108 1.62 6.48 -7.07
C LEU A 108 0.72 6.49 -8.30
N THR A 109 -0.56 6.76 -8.10
CA THR A 109 -1.54 6.93 -9.18
C THR A 109 -2.00 8.37 -9.29
N GLU A 110 -2.38 8.78 -10.50
CA GLU A 110 -3.09 10.05 -10.67
C GLU A 110 -4.61 9.87 -10.40
N ARG A 111 -5.35 10.97 -10.43
CA ARG A 111 -6.77 11.02 -10.01
C ARG A 111 -7.75 10.12 -10.79
N ASN A 112 -7.36 9.57 -11.94
CA ASN A 112 -8.17 8.61 -12.71
C ASN A 112 -7.62 7.18 -12.59
N GLY A 113 -6.71 6.93 -11.64
CA GLY A 113 -6.17 5.62 -11.32
C GLY A 113 -5.06 5.13 -12.25
N LEU A 114 -4.49 5.97 -13.11
CA LEU A 114 -3.34 5.57 -13.92
C LEU A 114 -2.07 5.61 -13.07
N ASN A 115 -1.25 4.57 -13.14
CA ASN A 115 0.03 4.48 -12.45
C ASN A 115 1.01 5.51 -13.01
N LEU A 116 1.53 6.37 -12.14
CA LEU A 116 2.54 7.37 -12.47
C LEU A 116 3.93 6.90 -12.11
N LEU A 117 4.06 6.33 -10.93
CA LEU A 117 5.32 5.89 -10.36
C LEU A 117 5.11 4.55 -9.67
N SER A 118 6.10 3.67 -9.78
CA SER A 118 6.14 2.41 -9.05
C SER A 118 7.59 2.08 -8.67
N SER A 119 7.79 1.60 -7.47
CA SER A 119 9.11 1.14 -7.00
C SER A 119 9.48 -0.23 -7.56
N ALA A 120 8.50 -1.01 -8.01
CA ALA A 120 8.67 -2.26 -8.74
C ALA A 120 7.85 -2.21 -10.05
N PRO A 121 8.17 -3.01 -11.08
CA PRO A 121 7.37 -3.07 -12.28
C PRO A 121 5.92 -3.46 -11.95
N PRO A 122 4.93 -2.59 -12.19
CA PRO A 122 3.54 -2.90 -11.89
C PRO A 122 3.01 -3.95 -12.88
N ASN A 123 2.08 -4.79 -12.41
CA ASN A 123 1.43 -5.79 -13.23
C ASN A 123 0.44 -5.15 -14.21
N ASP A 124 -0.16 -4.03 -13.81
CA ASP A 124 -1.15 -3.27 -14.56
C ASP A 124 -0.84 -1.77 -14.53
N ALA A 125 -1.44 -1.03 -15.43
CA ALA A 125 -1.26 0.41 -15.56
C ALA A 125 -2.37 1.20 -14.87
N VAL A 126 -3.51 0.58 -14.58
CA VAL A 126 -4.72 1.25 -14.12
C VAL A 126 -5.23 0.60 -12.85
N GLN A 127 -5.51 1.42 -11.82
CA GLN A 127 -5.95 0.98 -10.50
C GLN A 127 -7.39 1.41 -10.15
N ARG A 128 -8.09 2.09 -11.07
CA ARG A 128 -9.44 2.63 -10.76
C ARG A 128 -10.52 1.58 -10.59
N ASP A 129 -10.29 0.33 -10.98
CA ASP A 129 -11.15 -0.82 -10.75
C ASP A 129 -10.81 -1.58 -9.46
N GLU A 130 -9.73 -1.17 -8.78
CA GLU A 130 -9.30 -1.77 -7.53
C GLU A 130 -10.04 -1.17 -6.32
N ALA A 131 -10.49 -2.06 -5.42
CA ALA A 131 -11.25 -1.66 -4.24
C ALA A 131 -10.48 -0.73 -3.30
N TRP A 132 -9.16 -0.91 -3.20
CA TRP A 132 -8.30 -0.06 -2.37
C TRP A 132 -8.27 1.37 -2.90
N TRP A 133 -8.16 1.54 -4.23
CA TRP A 133 -8.08 2.85 -4.86
C TRP A 133 -9.39 3.63 -4.68
N GLU A 134 -10.53 3.00 -4.98
CA GLU A 134 -11.84 3.64 -4.81
C GLU A 134 -12.12 3.99 -3.35
N THR A 135 -11.71 3.11 -2.41
CA THR A 135 -11.91 3.37 -0.99
C THR A 135 -11.02 4.51 -0.48
N ALA A 136 -9.73 4.52 -0.84
CA ALA A 136 -8.83 5.60 -0.46
C ALA A 136 -9.31 6.96 -1.01
N ARG A 137 -9.76 6.98 -2.25
CA ARG A 137 -10.30 8.17 -2.91
C ARG A 137 -11.55 8.73 -2.23
N THR A 138 -12.46 7.86 -1.78
CA THR A 138 -13.77 8.27 -1.24
C THR A 138 -13.76 8.45 0.26
N ARG A 139 -12.95 7.72 1.00
CA ARG A 139 -12.91 7.73 2.47
C ARG A 139 -11.68 8.40 3.06
N GLY A 140 -10.69 8.75 2.22
CA GLY A 140 -9.47 9.44 2.64
C GLY A 140 -8.32 8.54 3.05
N GLU A 141 -8.54 7.23 3.17
CA GLU A 141 -7.49 6.25 3.47
C GLU A 141 -7.95 4.82 3.18
N TRP A 142 -7.00 3.93 3.01
CA TRP A 142 -7.21 2.49 2.95
C TRP A 142 -6.16 1.75 3.76
N VAL A 143 -6.59 0.79 4.56
CA VAL A 143 -5.75 -0.23 5.19
C VAL A 143 -6.42 -1.57 4.96
N GLY A 144 -5.80 -2.40 4.14
CA GLY A 144 -6.30 -3.71 3.76
C GLY A 144 -6.14 -4.74 4.88
N SER A 145 -6.75 -5.90 4.68
CA SER A 145 -6.50 -7.08 5.52
C SER A 145 -5.18 -7.73 5.13
N PRO A 146 -4.51 -8.45 6.06
CA PRO A 146 -3.32 -9.23 5.72
C PRO A 146 -3.63 -10.25 4.63
N GLN A 147 -2.85 -10.25 3.56
CA GLN A 147 -2.97 -11.18 2.44
C GLN A 147 -1.63 -11.86 2.18
N LEU A 148 -1.68 -13.13 1.77
CA LEU A 148 -0.49 -13.86 1.37
C LEU A 148 -0.17 -13.52 -0.09
N ASP A 149 0.96 -12.85 -0.30
CA ASP A 149 1.54 -12.74 -1.63
C ASP A 149 2.23 -14.06 -1.99
N VAL A 150 1.58 -14.79 -2.89
CA VAL A 150 2.07 -16.12 -3.32
C VAL A 150 3.35 -16.05 -4.15
N SER A 151 3.67 -14.89 -4.74
CA SER A 151 4.86 -14.72 -5.57
C SER A 151 6.15 -14.75 -4.76
N ASN A 152 6.12 -14.21 -3.55
CA ASN A 152 7.27 -14.12 -2.65
C ASN A 152 7.06 -14.84 -1.30
N ASN A 153 5.89 -15.49 -1.11
CA ASN A 153 5.48 -16.20 0.10
C ASN A 153 5.55 -15.31 1.37
N ARG A 154 5.13 -14.06 1.24
CA ARG A 154 5.09 -13.09 2.35
C ARG A 154 3.68 -12.62 2.61
N VAL A 155 3.36 -12.38 3.88
CA VAL A 155 2.12 -11.72 4.26
C VAL A 155 2.33 -10.21 4.09
N MET A 156 1.45 -9.58 3.31
CA MET A 156 1.46 -8.15 3.05
C MET A 156 0.16 -7.52 3.51
N ILE A 157 0.22 -6.24 3.84
CA ILE A 157 -0.92 -5.38 4.12
C ILE A 157 -0.81 -4.19 3.18
N GLU A 158 -1.80 -3.99 2.34
CA GLU A 158 -1.90 -2.82 1.47
C GLU A 158 -2.35 -1.62 2.29
N MET A 159 -1.76 -0.47 1.99
CA MET A 159 -2.14 0.80 2.59
C MET A 159 -2.15 1.88 1.51
N ALA A 160 -3.14 2.74 1.52
CA ALA A 160 -3.21 3.87 0.59
C ALA A 160 -3.64 5.16 1.29
N GLN A 161 -3.10 6.26 0.79
CA GLN A 161 -3.41 7.63 1.22
C GLN A 161 -3.64 8.51 -0.01
N PRO A 162 -4.67 9.35 -0.04
CA PRO A 162 -4.86 10.29 -1.13
C PRO A 162 -3.79 11.39 -1.09
N VAL A 163 -3.31 11.75 -2.26
CA VAL A 163 -2.52 12.96 -2.47
C VAL A 163 -3.51 14.11 -2.71
N ILE A 164 -3.60 15.03 -1.78
CA ILE A 164 -4.53 16.15 -1.84
C ILE A 164 -3.74 17.41 -2.21
N ASP A 165 -4.05 17.94 -3.38
CA ASP A 165 -3.52 19.22 -3.83
C ASP A 165 -4.25 20.37 -3.12
N PRO A 166 -3.56 21.25 -2.38
CA PRO A 166 -4.18 22.37 -1.68
C PRO A 166 -4.54 23.55 -2.59
N GLU A 167 -4.13 23.54 -3.87
CA GLU A 167 -4.43 24.60 -4.88
C GLU A 167 -5.74 24.26 -5.65
#